data_d3cc87397f1d1346a9e83cddfae52fd7
#
_entry.id   d3cc87397f1d1346a9e83cddfae52fd7
#
_cell.length_a   1.000
_cell.length_b   1.000
_cell.length_c   1.000
_cell.angle_alpha   90.00
_cell.angle_beta   90.00
_cell.angle_gamma   90.00
#
_symmetry.space_group_name_H-M   'P 1'
#
loop_
_entity.id
_entity.type
_entity.pdbx_description
1 polymer ?
#
loop_
_entity_poly.entity_id
_entity_poly.type
_entity_poly.pdbx_seq_one_letter_code
_entity_poly.pdbx_strand_id
1 'polypeptide(L)'
;MRYATGLPLLGVFLTACLAAATAEAQTATATLAPTAGNTTAGTVTFTQKGDKVTVNAKLSGLAPGAHGFHVHEKGDCSAADAASAGGHFNPTSKPHGNPASPEHHAGDMPALVADASGNASFQGDLTPMSVGGGVTDIVDKAVIVHKDADDYTTQPTGNSGARVACGVIRKS
;
A
#
# COMPACT_ATOMS: atom_id res chain seq x y z
N MET A 1 12.68 -18.94 81.76
CA MET A 1 13.03 -19.38 80.40
C MET A 1 11.80 -19.22 79.50
N ARG A 2 11.84 -18.28 78.56
CA ARG A 2 10.74 -18.04 77.63
C ARG A 2 11.26 -18.36 76.24
N TYR A 3 10.69 -19.36 75.57
CA TYR A 3 10.97 -19.73 74.20
C TYR A 3 10.07 -18.91 73.28
N ALA A 4 10.66 -18.10 72.43
CA ALA A 4 9.98 -17.41 71.34
C ALA A 4 10.01 -18.29 70.08
N THR A 5 8.86 -18.72 69.59
CA THR A 5 8.70 -19.46 68.36
C THR A 5 8.49 -18.46 67.23
N GLY A 6 9.51 -18.32 66.38
CA GLY A 6 9.40 -17.52 65.14
C GLY A 6 8.74 -18.32 64.02
N LEU A 7 7.68 -17.77 63.45
CA LEU A 7 6.97 -18.29 62.25
C LEU A 7 7.68 -17.81 60.98
N PRO A 8 8.03 -18.67 60.03
CA PRO A 8 8.58 -18.20 58.77
C PRO A 8 7.47 -17.65 57.87
N LEU A 9 7.62 -16.39 57.39
CA LEU A 9 6.82 -15.82 56.32
C LEU A 9 7.17 -16.50 54.99
N LEU A 10 6.25 -17.26 54.45
CA LEU A 10 6.36 -17.82 53.09
C LEU A 10 5.98 -16.72 52.08
N GLY A 11 6.99 -16.10 51.47
CA GLY A 11 6.80 -15.14 50.37
C GLY A 11 6.36 -15.84 49.09
N VAL A 12 5.11 -15.62 48.68
CA VAL A 12 4.61 -16.07 47.39
C VAL A 12 5.10 -15.08 46.33
N PHE A 13 6.08 -15.48 45.53
CA PHE A 13 6.48 -14.74 44.35
C PHE A 13 5.49 -15.02 43.21
N LEU A 14 4.64 -14.04 42.93
CA LEU A 14 3.73 -14.07 41.77
C LEU A 14 4.53 -13.68 40.53
N THR A 15 4.98 -14.64 39.73
CA THR A 15 5.59 -14.40 38.43
C THR A 15 4.50 -14.02 37.43
N ALA A 16 4.40 -12.74 37.12
CA ALA A 16 3.55 -12.27 36.03
C ALA A 16 4.22 -12.62 34.69
N CYS A 17 3.71 -13.64 33.98
CA CYS A 17 4.03 -13.87 32.58
C CYS A 17 3.42 -12.76 31.72
N LEU A 18 4.22 -11.78 31.28
CA LEU A 18 3.84 -10.88 30.20
C LEU A 18 3.78 -11.71 28.90
N ALA A 19 2.58 -12.06 28.44
CA ALA A 19 2.37 -12.56 27.10
C ALA A 19 2.58 -11.38 26.12
N ALA A 20 3.68 -11.39 25.41
CA ALA A 20 3.88 -10.48 24.27
C ALA A 20 2.87 -10.89 23.18
N ALA A 21 1.79 -10.10 23.01
CA ALA A 21 0.91 -10.24 21.88
C ALA A 21 1.70 -9.89 20.62
N THR A 22 1.96 -10.86 19.76
CA THR A 22 2.49 -10.61 18.42
C THR A 22 1.38 -9.91 17.64
N ALA A 23 1.55 -8.62 17.36
CA ALA A 23 0.67 -7.90 16.45
C ALA A 23 0.76 -8.58 15.07
N GLU A 24 -0.36 -9.16 14.62
CA GLU A 24 -0.46 -9.74 13.29
C GLU A 24 -0.29 -8.62 12.25
N ALA A 25 0.54 -8.86 11.23
CA ALA A 25 0.80 -7.85 10.21
C ALA A 25 -0.49 -7.56 9.45
N GLN A 26 -0.93 -6.30 9.42
CA GLN A 26 -2.11 -5.92 8.65
C GLN A 26 -1.79 -6.00 7.17
N THR A 27 -2.62 -6.72 6.42
CA THR A 27 -2.47 -6.92 4.98
C THR A 27 -3.69 -6.47 4.22
N ALA A 28 -3.49 -5.98 3.00
CA ALA A 28 -4.54 -5.65 2.06
C ALA A 28 -4.11 -6.04 0.64
N THR A 29 -5.08 -6.34 -0.21
CA THR A 29 -4.82 -6.80 -1.57
C THR A 29 -5.75 -6.08 -2.55
N ALA A 30 -5.19 -5.70 -3.72
CA ALA A 30 -5.94 -5.25 -4.87
C ALA A 30 -5.75 -6.26 -6.02
N THR A 31 -6.85 -6.84 -6.51
CA THR A 31 -6.86 -7.58 -7.76
C THR A 31 -7.22 -6.60 -8.88
N LEU A 32 -6.30 -6.39 -9.80
CA LEU A 32 -6.47 -5.44 -10.90
C LEU A 32 -7.11 -6.12 -12.09
N ALA A 33 -8.15 -5.49 -12.61
CA ALA A 33 -8.80 -5.84 -13.87
C ALA A 33 -8.49 -4.78 -14.93
N PRO A 34 -8.44 -5.17 -16.21
CA PRO A 34 -8.22 -4.22 -17.30
C PRO A 34 -9.38 -3.23 -17.42
N THR A 35 -9.08 -2.00 -17.76
CA THR A 35 -10.05 -1.02 -18.23
C THR A 35 -10.47 -1.34 -19.68
N ALA A 36 -11.51 -0.67 -20.19
CA ALA A 36 -12.01 -0.93 -21.52
C ALA A 36 -10.92 -0.82 -22.60
N GLY A 37 -10.80 -1.85 -23.44
CA GLY A 37 -9.81 -1.92 -24.52
C GLY A 37 -8.39 -2.25 -24.11
N ASN A 38 -8.15 -2.56 -22.83
CA ASN A 38 -6.83 -2.94 -22.29
C ASN A 38 -6.80 -4.42 -21.88
N THR A 39 -5.59 -4.92 -21.58
CA THR A 39 -5.34 -6.32 -21.19
C THR A 39 -4.61 -6.44 -19.87
N THR A 40 -4.21 -5.32 -19.28
CA THR A 40 -3.42 -5.28 -18.05
C THR A 40 -4.19 -5.81 -16.86
N ALA A 41 -3.66 -6.84 -16.22
CA ALA A 41 -4.24 -7.45 -15.03
C ALA A 41 -3.15 -7.92 -14.06
N GLY A 42 -3.53 -8.18 -12.81
CA GLY A 42 -2.60 -8.72 -11.83
C GLY A 42 -3.03 -8.49 -10.40
N THR A 43 -2.07 -8.55 -9.49
CA THR A 43 -2.33 -8.42 -8.05
C THR A 43 -1.28 -7.53 -7.40
N VAL A 44 -1.73 -6.67 -6.50
CA VAL A 44 -0.88 -5.86 -5.63
C VAL A 44 -1.24 -6.16 -4.19
N THR A 45 -0.24 -6.56 -3.39
CA THR A 45 -0.38 -6.83 -1.96
C THR A 45 0.37 -5.78 -1.16
N PHE A 46 -0.26 -5.31 -0.11
CA PHE A 46 0.26 -4.32 0.83
C PHE A 46 0.35 -4.96 2.21
N THR A 47 1.51 -4.87 2.85
CA THR A 47 1.74 -5.41 4.19
C THR A 47 2.31 -4.34 5.10
N GLN A 48 1.61 -3.99 6.18
CA GLN A 48 2.11 -3.02 7.16
C GLN A 48 3.33 -3.58 7.90
N LYS A 49 4.41 -2.82 7.94
CA LYS A 49 5.63 -3.13 8.69
C LYS A 49 6.10 -1.89 9.47
N GLY A 50 5.66 -1.79 10.71
CA GLY A 50 5.95 -0.60 11.53
C GLY A 50 5.37 0.65 10.88
N ASP A 51 6.21 1.63 10.51
CA ASP A 51 5.85 2.88 9.86
C ASP A 51 5.84 2.81 8.32
N LYS A 52 6.11 1.64 7.74
CA LYS A 52 6.19 1.41 6.29
C LYS A 52 5.17 0.39 5.83
N VAL A 53 4.89 0.40 4.53
CA VAL A 53 4.09 -0.62 3.86
C VAL A 53 4.98 -1.30 2.82
N THR A 54 5.19 -2.61 2.97
CA THR A 54 5.78 -3.40 1.90
C THR A 54 4.74 -3.62 0.81
N VAL A 55 5.05 -3.17 -0.40
CA VAL A 55 4.21 -3.35 -1.60
C VAL A 55 4.83 -4.43 -2.47
N ASN A 56 4.01 -5.42 -2.86
CA ASN A 56 4.36 -6.44 -3.83
C ASN A 56 3.36 -6.38 -4.98
N ALA A 57 3.82 -6.09 -6.18
CA ALA A 57 3.01 -6.07 -7.40
C ALA A 57 3.50 -7.13 -8.39
N LYS A 58 2.54 -7.80 -9.03
CA LYS A 58 2.78 -8.72 -10.15
C LYS A 58 1.68 -8.52 -11.18
N LEU A 59 2.05 -8.04 -12.35
CA LEU A 59 1.12 -7.69 -13.42
C LEU A 59 1.59 -8.27 -14.75
N SER A 60 0.64 -8.38 -15.68
CA SER A 60 0.89 -8.79 -17.07
C SER A 60 -0.01 -7.99 -18.01
N GLY A 61 0.27 -8.07 -19.30
CA GLY A 61 -0.55 -7.40 -20.34
C GLY A 61 -0.25 -5.91 -20.50
N LEU A 62 0.90 -5.44 -20.01
CA LEU A 62 1.40 -4.08 -20.21
C LEU A 62 2.17 -3.96 -21.53
N ALA A 63 2.25 -2.76 -22.10
CA ALA A 63 3.25 -2.48 -23.13
C ALA A 63 4.65 -2.53 -22.49
N PRO A 64 5.72 -2.91 -23.22
CA PRO A 64 7.07 -2.82 -22.70
C PRO A 64 7.45 -1.39 -22.33
N GLY A 65 8.10 -1.21 -21.17
CA GLY A 65 8.55 0.09 -20.68
C GLY A 65 7.99 0.47 -19.33
N ALA A 66 8.13 1.74 -18.96
CA ALA A 66 7.69 2.27 -17.67
C ALA A 66 6.23 2.73 -17.70
N HIS A 67 5.54 2.50 -16.59
CA HIS A 67 4.13 2.84 -16.40
C HIS A 67 3.90 3.52 -15.06
N GLY A 68 3.10 4.58 -15.05
CA GLY A 68 2.65 5.22 -13.82
C GLY A 68 1.86 4.22 -12.96
N PHE A 69 2.11 4.26 -11.65
CA PHE A 69 1.55 3.31 -10.70
C PHE A 69 1.18 4.04 -9.42
N HIS A 70 -0.12 4.14 -9.11
CA HIS A 70 -0.58 5.00 -8.04
C HIS A 70 -1.75 4.37 -7.27
N VAL A 71 -1.90 4.79 -6.00
CA VAL A 71 -3.15 4.65 -5.26
C VAL A 71 -4.00 5.89 -5.51
N HIS A 72 -5.25 5.70 -5.94
CA HIS A 72 -6.26 6.73 -6.18
C HIS A 72 -7.24 6.85 -5.01
N GLU A 73 -7.84 8.03 -4.84
CA GLU A 73 -8.59 8.42 -3.64
C GLU A 73 -9.89 7.66 -3.40
N LYS A 74 -10.51 7.08 -4.45
CA LYS A 74 -11.78 6.37 -4.36
C LYS A 74 -11.61 4.90 -4.73
N GLY A 75 -12.12 3.99 -3.90
CA GLY A 75 -12.16 2.56 -4.19
C GLY A 75 -13.30 2.21 -5.14
N ASP A 76 -13.31 2.83 -6.31
CA ASP A 76 -14.34 2.67 -7.32
C ASP A 76 -13.71 2.48 -8.70
N CYS A 77 -13.87 1.28 -9.27
CA CYS A 77 -13.42 0.88 -10.59
C CYS A 77 -14.60 0.67 -11.55
N SER A 78 -15.78 1.24 -11.29
CA SER A 78 -17.00 0.98 -12.07
C SER A 78 -17.02 1.66 -13.43
N ALA A 79 -16.35 2.81 -13.60
CA ALA A 79 -16.24 3.47 -14.89
C ALA A 79 -15.32 2.66 -15.82
N ALA A 80 -15.71 2.55 -17.09
CA ALA A 80 -15.01 1.76 -18.08
C ALA A 80 -13.54 2.18 -18.31
N ASP A 81 -13.22 3.44 -18.05
CA ASP A 81 -11.88 4.04 -18.10
C ASP A 81 -11.27 4.24 -16.69
N ALA A 82 -11.92 3.70 -15.66
CA ALA A 82 -11.58 3.88 -14.25
C ALA A 82 -11.58 5.34 -13.74
N ALA A 83 -12.26 6.28 -14.44
CA ALA A 83 -12.38 7.67 -13.98
C ALA A 83 -13.07 7.78 -12.62
N SER A 84 -13.93 6.82 -12.24
CA SER A 84 -14.60 6.76 -10.94
C SER A 84 -13.64 6.66 -9.75
N ALA A 85 -12.41 6.19 -9.94
CA ALA A 85 -11.39 6.14 -8.89
C ALA A 85 -10.88 7.53 -8.44
N GLY A 86 -11.23 8.61 -9.15
CA GLY A 86 -10.82 9.97 -8.80
C GLY A 86 -9.35 10.28 -9.11
N GLY A 87 -8.76 11.22 -8.36
CA GLY A 87 -7.35 11.60 -8.45
C GLY A 87 -6.44 10.73 -7.59
N HIS A 88 -5.15 11.07 -7.54
CA HIS A 88 -4.20 10.41 -6.63
C HIS A 88 -4.63 10.57 -5.17
N PHE A 89 -4.38 9.56 -4.36
CA PHE A 89 -4.63 9.61 -2.92
C PHE A 89 -3.64 10.56 -2.23
N ASN A 90 -4.15 11.75 -1.87
CA ASN A 90 -3.34 12.85 -1.33
C ASN A 90 -3.98 13.47 -0.09
N PRO A 91 -4.05 12.75 1.05
CA PRO A 91 -4.72 13.24 2.26
C PRO A 91 -3.95 14.37 2.96
N THR A 92 -2.69 14.60 2.59
CA THR A 92 -1.82 15.61 3.20
C THR A 92 -1.58 16.83 2.32
N SER A 93 -2.27 16.91 1.18
CA SER A 93 -2.21 18.05 0.24
C SER A 93 -0.78 18.42 -0.21
N LYS A 94 0.05 17.40 -0.44
CA LYS A 94 1.40 17.57 -0.99
C LYS A 94 1.35 17.68 -2.53
N PRO A 95 2.40 18.21 -3.18
CA PRO A 95 2.52 18.11 -4.63
C PRO A 95 2.71 16.65 -5.05
N HIS A 96 2.36 16.32 -6.30
CA HIS A 96 2.77 15.08 -6.94
C HIS A 96 4.29 15.02 -7.06
N GLY A 97 4.88 13.84 -6.85
CA GLY A 97 6.34 13.75 -6.91
C GLY A 97 6.89 12.33 -6.85
N ASN A 98 8.22 12.27 -6.93
CA ASN A 98 8.94 11.00 -6.82
C ASN A 98 8.79 10.44 -5.40
N PRO A 99 8.33 9.20 -5.20
CA PRO A 99 8.17 8.58 -3.88
C PRO A 99 9.47 8.41 -3.09
N ALA A 100 10.64 8.59 -3.71
CA ALA A 100 11.91 8.68 -3.00
C ALA A 100 12.19 10.07 -2.40
N SER A 101 11.41 11.09 -2.75
CA SER A 101 11.46 12.45 -2.19
C SER A 101 10.49 12.58 -1.01
N PRO A 102 10.71 13.48 -0.04
CA PRO A 102 9.75 13.74 1.03
C PRO A 102 8.47 14.46 0.55
N GLU A 103 8.51 15.09 -0.62
CA GLU A 103 7.38 15.82 -1.21
C GLU A 103 6.76 14.99 -2.34
N HIS A 104 5.73 14.22 -1.99
CA HIS A 104 4.91 13.44 -2.93
C HIS A 104 3.55 13.09 -2.29
N HIS A 105 2.58 12.64 -3.09
CA HIS A 105 1.30 12.15 -2.57
C HIS A 105 1.49 10.83 -1.79
N ALA A 106 0.64 10.56 -0.84
CA ALA A 106 0.63 9.26 -0.16
C ALA A 106 0.35 8.09 -1.12
N GLY A 107 -0.29 8.36 -2.25
CA GLY A 107 -0.59 7.38 -3.29
C GLY A 107 0.46 7.23 -4.38
N ASP A 108 1.50 8.07 -4.40
CA ASP A 108 2.55 7.96 -5.42
C ASP A 108 3.44 6.74 -5.13
N MET A 109 3.68 5.93 -6.15
CA MET A 109 4.52 4.74 -6.07
C MET A 109 5.57 4.74 -7.19
N PRO A 110 6.70 4.01 -7.05
CA PRO A 110 7.64 3.86 -8.13
C PRO A 110 6.99 3.26 -9.38
N ALA A 111 7.38 3.75 -10.55
CA ALA A 111 6.86 3.25 -11.81
C ALA A 111 7.07 1.74 -11.95
N LEU A 112 6.08 1.04 -12.51
CA LEU A 112 6.24 -0.33 -12.94
C LEU A 112 7.03 -0.37 -14.25
N VAL A 113 7.99 -1.28 -14.36
CA VAL A 113 8.74 -1.49 -15.60
C VAL A 113 8.36 -2.85 -16.16
N ALA A 114 7.67 -2.84 -17.30
CA ALA A 114 7.29 -4.04 -18.01
C ALA A 114 8.39 -4.52 -18.95
N ASP A 115 8.62 -5.83 -18.94
CA ASP A 115 9.52 -6.51 -19.86
C ASP A 115 8.95 -6.60 -21.29
N ALA A 116 9.73 -7.18 -22.22
CA ALA A 116 9.32 -7.35 -23.62
C ALA A 116 8.08 -8.26 -23.78
N SER A 117 7.75 -9.07 -22.77
CA SER A 117 6.57 -9.94 -22.72
C SER A 117 5.38 -9.27 -22.03
N GLY A 118 5.52 -8.03 -21.57
CA GLY A 118 4.46 -7.27 -20.91
C GLY A 118 4.27 -7.64 -19.44
N ASN A 119 5.23 -8.31 -18.81
CA ASN A 119 5.19 -8.61 -17.38
C ASN A 119 5.94 -7.54 -16.59
N ALA A 120 5.34 -7.09 -15.49
CA ALA A 120 5.95 -6.17 -14.55
C ALA A 120 5.85 -6.71 -13.13
N SER A 121 6.90 -6.50 -12.34
CA SER A 121 6.88 -6.77 -10.90
C SER A 121 7.56 -5.63 -10.15
N PHE A 122 7.05 -5.38 -8.94
CA PHE A 122 7.64 -4.43 -8.01
C PHE A 122 7.61 -5.02 -6.60
N GLN A 123 8.67 -4.80 -5.84
CA GLN A 123 8.72 -5.06 -4.42
C GLN A 123 9.52 -3.96 -3.73
N GLY A 124 8.92 -3.33 -2.73
CA GLY A 124 9.59 -2.27 -1.97
C GLY A 124 8.78 -1.83 -0.76
N ASP A 125 9.47 -1.16 0.17
CA ASP A 125 8.87 -0.56 1.35
C ASP A 125 8.62 0.91 1.07
N LEU A 126 7.36 1.35 1.18
CA LEU A 126 6.90 2.70 0.88
C LEU A 126 6.35 3.42 2.11
N THR A 127 6.49 4.74 2.10
CA THR A 127 5.88 5.69 3.03
C THR A 127 5.30 6.85 2.20
N PRO A 128 4.33 7.63 2.71
CA PRO A 128 3.70 7.60 4.03
C PRO A 128 2.40 6.79 4.10
N MET A 129 2.15 5.84 3.18
CA MET A 129 0.93 5.03 3.20
C MET A 129 0.84 4.11 4.43
N SER A 130 -0.39 3.71 4.79
CA SER A 130 -0.67 2.77 5.88
C SER A 130 -1.78 1.79 5.49
N VAL A 131 -1.86 0.65 6.20
CA VAL A 131 -2.90 -0.37 6.03
C VAL A 131 -3.70 -0.50 7.32
N GLY A 132 -4.99 -0.15 7.26
CA GLY A 132 -5.94 -0.37 8.34
C GLY A 132 -5.97 0.71 9.42
N GLY A 133 -5.52 1.93 9.11
CA GLY A 133 -5.66 3.08 10.01
C GLY A 133 -4.85 4.31 9.66
N GLY A 134 -5.24 5.44 10.25
CA GLY A 134 -4.60 6.74 10.06
C GLY A 134 -5.06 7.49 8.80
N VAL A 135 -4.54 8.70 8.63
CA VAL A 135 -4.95 9.59 7.52
C VAL A 135 -4.44 9.09 6.16
N THR A 136 -3.41 8.25 6.15
CA THR A 136 -2.79 7.69 4.95
C THR A 136 -3.24 6.24 4.68
N ASP A 137 -4.37 5.81 5.28
CA ASP A 137 -4.92 4.47 5.08
C ASP A 137 -5.39 4.27 3.64
N ILE A 138 -4.80 3.27 2.97
CA ILE A 138 -5.09 2.92 1.58
C ILE A 138 -6.21 1.89 1.43
N VAL A 139 -6.73 1.32 2.52
CA VAL A 139 -7.88 0.41 2.47
C VAL A 139 -9.08 1.14 1.88
N ASP A 140 -9.85 0.45 1.04
CA ASP A 140 -10.98 1.02 0.28
C ASP A 140 -10.61 2.18 -0.67
N LYS A 141 -9.35 2.27 -1.07
CA LYS A 141 -8.84 3.07 -2.18
C LYS A 141 -8.68 2.19 -3.43
N ALA A 142 -8.28 2.76 -4.57
CA ALA A 142 -8.02 1.98 -5.77
C ALA A 142 -6.55 2.05 -6.19
N VAL A 143 -6.01 0.94 -6.63
CA VAL A 143 -4.75 0.92 -7.38
C VAL A 143 -5.05 1.16 -8.85
N ILE A 144 -4.34 2.10 -9.44
CA ILE A 144 -4.38 2.39 -10.88
C ILE A 144 -3.00 2.15 -11.49
N VAL A 145 -2.99 1.52 -12.66
CA VAL A 145 -1.83 1.47 -13.55
C VAL A 145 -2.14 2.29 -14.78
N HIS A 146 -1.17 3.09 -15.21
CA HIS A 146 -1.31 4.02 -16.33
C HIS A 146 -0.59 3.50 -17.59
N LYS A 147 -0.98 4.08 -18.73
CA LYS A 147 -0.44 3.73 -20.03
C LYS A 147 1.01 4.20 -20.20
N ASP A 148 1.29 5.41 -19.74
CA ASP A 148 2.56 6.08 -19.96
C ASP A 148 3.37 6.15 -18.66
N ALA A 149 4.66 6.46 -18.78
CA ALA A 149 5.54 6.64 -17.63
C ALA A 149 5.12 7.88 -16.82
N ASP A 150 5.26 7.80 -15.49
CA ASP A 150 5.18 8.96 -14.61
C ASP A 150 6.47 9.78 -14.74
N ASP A 151 6.35 11.09 -14.99
CA ASP A 151 7.49 12.01 -15.06
C ASP A 151 7.87 12.59 -13.69
N TYR A 152 7.10 12.30 -12.63
CA TYR A 152 7.24 12.73 -11.24
C TYR A 152 7.29 14.25 -11.01
N THR A 153 6.96 15.05 -12.01
CA THR A 153 7.08 16.51 -11.96
C THR A 153 5.81 17.24 -12.38
N THR A 154 5.13 16.74 -13.41
CA THR A 154 3.91 17.38 -13.93
C THR A 154 2.76 17.23 -12.94
N GLN A 155 2.21 18.37 -12.53
CA GLN A 155 1.08 18.39 -11.58
C GLN A 155 -0.25 18.22 -12.32
N PRO A 156 -1.22 17.56 -11.74
CA PRO A 156 -1.18 16.85 -10.44
C PRO A 156 -0.87 15.34 -10.54
N THR A 157 -0.52 14.78 -11.69
CA THR A 157 -0.54 13.32 -11.92
C THR A 157 0.63 12.78 -12.74
N GLY A 158 1.73 13.55 -12.92
CA GLY A 158 2.94 13.07 -13.57
C GLY A 158 2.80 12.74 -15.06
N ASN A 159 1.78 13.27 -15.72
CA ASN A 159 1.53 13.06 -17.16
C ASN A 159 1.46 11.58 -17.57
N SER A 160 1.01 10.70 -16.67
CA SER A 160 1.03 9.24 -16.82
C SER A 160 0.02 8.68 -17.85
N GLY A 161 -0.81 9.54 -18.45
CA GLY A 161 -1.75 9.16 -19.52
C GLY A 161 -2.95 8.36 -19.03
N ALA A 162 -3.54 7.59 -19.94
CA ALA A 162 -4.76 6.82 -19.68
C ALA A 162 -4.56 5.73 -18.61
N ARG A 163 -5.65 5.35 -17.94
CA ARG A 163 -5.66 4.26 -16.95
C ARG A 163 -5.89 2.94 -17.70
N VAL A 164 -4.99 1.97 -17.51
CA VAL A 164 -5.06 0.67 -18.21
C VAL A 164 -5.51 -0.47 -17.31
N ALA A 165 -5.42 -0.33 -16.00
CA ALA A 165 -5.96 -1.28 -15.03
C ALA A 165 -6.39 -0.59 -13.73
N CYS A 166 -7.40 -1.16 -13.07
CA CYS A 166 -7.94 -0.70 -11.80
C CYS A 166 -8.24 -1.88 -10.88
N GLY A 167 -7.97 -1.72 -9.59
CA GLY A 167 -8.34 -2.69 -8.57
C GLY A 167 -8.56 -2.04 -7.21
N VAL A 168 -9.65 -2.38 -6.52
CA VAL A 168 -9.94 -1.84 -5.19
C VAL A 168 -9.13 -2.58 -4.15
N ILE A 169 -8.48 -1.84 -3.25
CA ILE A 169 -7.69 -2.36 -2.13
C ILE A 169 -8.64 -2.84 -1.03
N ARG A 170 -8.59 -4.14 -0.72
CA ARG A 170 -9.40 -4.75 0.34
C ARG A 170 -8.49 -5.35 1.41
N LYS A 171 -8.87 -5.18 2.66
CA LYS A 171 -8.20 -5.82 3.79
C LYS A 171 -8.28 -7.34 3.64
N SER A 172 -7.15 -8.03 3.83
CA SER A 172 -7.05 -9.49 3.78
C SER A 172 -7.18 -10.08 5.17
#